data_50b903f4f44055a13e9821c71be40388
#
_entry.id   50b903f4f44055a13e9821c71be40388
#
_cell.length_a   1.000
_cell.length_b   1.000
_cell.length_c   1.000
_cell.angle_alpha   90.00
_cell.angle_beta   90.00
_cell.angle_gamma   90.00
#
_symmetry.space_group_name_H-M   'P 1'
#
loop_
_entity.id
_entity.type
_entity.pdbx_description
1 polymer ?
#
loop_
_entity_poly.entity_id
_entity_poly.type
_entity_poly.pdbx_seq_one_letter_code
_entity_poly.pdbx_strand_id
1 'polypeptide(L)'
;MVALVALVVIGGATRVMQAGLACPDWPLCYGSLLPGGQLNLQVFLEWFHRLDAFVVGVALLVLASASVLARHRLPSWLPLASLAALLLVAVQGGLGALTVTRLLAAPLVTAHLATALTLVVLLSAVHQALLTAPPVGWRTRQALATAPVPVSATPLWWLPLLLLALTLVFVQCLLGGSLASTWSAERCLTAGEGCQWLWRHRLVARPAALLVLVLVPASWALPAHQRWQRWAALGAALLVAGQVVLGVTTLRLGLIVPAVTIAHQMVAALLVALLGASLGRSLVQPSSPATPVPSHG
;
A
#
# COMPACT_ATOMS: atom_id res chain seq x y z
N MET A 1 6.57 8.07 0.69
CA MET A 1 6.15 6.74 1.21
C MET A 1 5.82 6.78 2.70
N VAL A 2 6.67 7.32 3.57
CA VAL A 2 6.41 7.36 5.03
C VAL A 2 5.07 8.04 5.34
N ALA A 3 4.81 9.23 4.82
CA ALA A 3 3.55 9.96 5.02
C ALA A 3 2.31 9.14 4.58
N LEU A 4 2.40 8.43 3.44
CA LEU A 4 1.29 7.61 2.97
C LEU A 4 0.99 6.42 3.90
N VAL A 5 2.03 5.73 4.39
CA VAL A 5 1.84 4.65 5.37
C VAL A 5 1.30 5.19 6.69
N ALA A 6 1.82 6.33 7.15
CA ALA A 6 1.31 7.03 8.33
C ALA A 6 -0.17 7.38 8.17
N LEU A 7 -0.58 7.91 7.01
CA LEU A 7 -1.97 8.23 6.70
C LEU A 7 -2.90 7.01 6.83
N VAL A 8 -2.48 5.85 6.30
CA VAL A 8 -3.27 4.61 6.42
C VAL A 8 -3.34 4.15 7.89
N VAL A 9 -2.24 4.26 8.64
CA VAL A 9 -2.20 3.87 10.06
C VAL A 9 -3.07 4.78 10.92
N ILE A 10 -3.01 6.11 10.69
CA ILE A 10 -3.83 7.09 11.40
C ILE A 10 -5.31 6.87 11.08
N GLY A 11 -5.68 6.62 9.81
CA GLY A 11 -7.04 6.26 9.43
C GLY A 11 -7.50 4.97 10.12
N GLY A 12 -6.62 3.97 10.24
CA GLY A 12 -6.86 2.78 11.02
C GLY A 12 -7.06 3.06 12.51
N ALA A 13 -6.22 3.93 13.11
CA ALA A 13 -6.36 4.36 14.49
C ALA A 13 -7.68 5.11 14.73
N THR A 14 -8.06 6.02 13.81
CA THR A 14 -9.37 6.71 13.84
C THR A 14 -10.52 5.70 13.91
N ARG A 15 -10.43 4.62 13.13
CA ARG A 15 -11.45 3.56 13.14
C ARG A 15 -11.45 2.77 14.46
N VAL A 16 -10.27 2.33 14.92
CA VAL A 16 -10.12 1.49 16.15
C VAL A 16 -10.53 2.28 17.40
N MET A 17 -10.23 3.57 17.44
CA MET A 17 -10.54 4.47 18.56
C MET A 17 -11.96 5.07 18.47
N GLN A 18 -12.81 4.57 17.54
CA GLN A 18 -14.18 5.06 17.32
C GLN A 18 -14.26 6.57 17.05
N ALA A 19 -13.21 7.12 16.41
CA ALA A 19 -13.07 8.54 16.16
C ALA A 19 -13.62 9.00 14.80
N GLY A 20 -14.14 8.10 13.95
CA GLY A 20 -14.48 8.41 12.56
C GLY A 20 -15.71 9.30 12.35
N LEU A 21 -16.38 9.74 13.41
CA LEU A 21 -17.47 10.73 13.41
C LEU A 21 -17.26 11.76 14.54
N ALA A 22 -16.02 11.95 15.00
CA ALA A 22 -15.72 12.93 16.03
C ALA A 22 -15.79 14.37 15.49
N CYS A 23 -15.58 14.57 14.18
CA CYS A 23 -15.85 15.82 13.48
C CYS A 23 -17.22 15.72 12.79
N PRO A 24 -18.25 16.53 13.18
CA PRO A 24 -19.61 16.38 12.68
C PRO A 24 -19.81 16.84 11.23
N ASP A 25 -18.89 17.61 10.70
CA ASP A 25 -18.94 18.22 9.37
C ASP A 25 -17.75 17.79 8.52
N TRP A 26 -17.81 18.08 7.22
CA TRP A 26 -16.76 17.84 6.25
C TRP A 26 -16.77 18.96 5.20
N PRO A 27 -15.63 19.50 4.76
CA PRO A 27 -14.23 19.10 5.04
C PRO A 27 -13.67 19.63 6.37
N LEU A 28 -14.37 20.56 7.02
CA LEU A 28 -13.99 21.18 8.28
C LEU A 28 -14.25 20.23 9.48
N CYS A 29 -13.91 20.71 10.67
CA CYS A 29 -14.22 20.05 11.93
C CYS A 29 -14.78 21.10 12.89
N TYR A 30 -16.05 20.98 13.27
CA TYR A 30 -16.80 22.02 14.02
C TYR A 30 -16.77 23.39 13.32
N GLY A 31 -16.95 23.41 12.01
CA GLY A 31 -16.97 24.62 11.20
C GLY A 31 -15.63 25.34 11.04
N SER A 32 -14.53 24.75 11.50
CA SER A 32 -13.19 25.39 11.49
C SER A 32 -12.10 24.44 10.96
N LEU A 33 -10.98 25.04 10.53
CA LEU A 33 -9.78 24.26 10.14
C LEU A 33 -9.04 23.68 11.37
N LEU A 34 -9.13 24.35 12.52
CA LEU A 34 -8.55 23.90 13.78
C LEU A 34 -9.68 23.81 14.82
N PRO A 35 -10.03 22.64 15.33
CA PRO A 35 -11.20 22.45 16.19
C PRO A 35 -11.08 23.07 17.60
N GLY A 36 -9.98 23.75 17.91
CA GLY A 36 -9.83 24.60 19.08
C GLY A 36 -10.26 23.94 20.40
N GLY A 37 -11.26 24.56 21.06
CA GLY A 37 -11.78 24.08 22.35
C GLY A 37 -12.52 22.73 22.34
N GLN A 38 -12.76 22.16 21.17
CA GLN A 38 -13.37 20.82 21.00
C GLN A 38 -12.33 19.70 20.94
N LEU A 39 -11.03 20.03 20.99
CA LEU A 39 -9.95 19.08 20.78
C LEU A 39 -9.88 18.06 21.91
N ASN A 40 -10.13 16.80 21.59
CA ASN A 40 -9.87 15.62 22.40
C ASN A 40 -9.18 14.57 21.53
N LEU A 41 -8.85 13.40 22.05
CA LEU A 41 -8.11 12.39 21.32
C LEU A 41 -8.84 11.95 20.03
N GLN A 42 -10.16 11.74 20.08
CA GLN A 42 -10.94 11.31 18.92
C GLN A 42 -11.02 12.41 17.85
N VAL A 43 -11.31 13.65 18.27
CA VAL A 43 -11.32 14.81 17.37
C VAL A 43 -9.93 15.03 16.76
N PHE A 44 -8.88 14.91 17.55
CA PHE A 44 -7.50 15.01 17.06
C PHE A 44 -7.18 13.96 16.00
N LEU A 45 -7.52 12.69 16.23
CA LEU A 45 -7.24 11.62 15.28
C LEU A 45 -7.94 11.84 13.94
N GLU A 46 -9.23 12.20 13.96
CA GLU A 46 -9.99 12.44 12.73
C GLU A 46 -9.52 13.70 12.01
N TRP A 47 -9.34 14.79 12.73
CA TRP A 47 -8.83 16.05 12.17
C TRP A 47 -7.45 15.87 11.57
N PHE A 48 -6.53 15.21 12.29
CA PHE A 48 -5.16 15.00 11.82
C PHE A 48 -5.11 14.07 10.61
N HIS A 49 -5.97 13.06 10.57
CA HIS A 49 -6.13 12.20 9.38
C HIS A 49 -6.53 13.01 8.15
N ARG A 50 -7.48 13.94 8.28
CA ARG A 50 -7.90 14.84 7.19
C ARG A 50 -6.78 15.78 6.76
N LEU A 51 -6.04 16.34 7.72
CA LEU A 51 -4.90 17.23 7.45
C LEU A 51 -3.79 16.47 6.69
N ASP A 52 -3.42 15.28 7.15
CA ASP A 52 -2.40 14.46 6.49
C ASP A 52 -2.85 14.05 5.06
N ALA A 53 -4.13 13.69 4.88
CA ALA A 53 -4.71 13.44 3.57
C ALA A 53 -4.60 14.65 2.62
N PHE A 54 -4.86 15.86 3.13
CA PHE A 54 -4.68 17.10 2.37
C PHE A 54 -3.22 17.31 1.96
N VAL A 55 -2.28 17.14 2.88
CA VAL A 55 -0.84 17.27 2.60
C VAL A 55 -0.38 16.24 1.55
N VAL A 56 -0.81 14.99 1.66
CA VAL A 56 -0.54 13.95 0.65
C VAL A 56 -1.15 14.34 -0.70
N GLY A 57 -2.38 14.86 -0.71
CA GLY A 57 -3.04 15.33 -1.94
C GLY A 57 -2.26 16.44 -2.64
N VAL A 58 -1.81 17.46 -1.89
CA VAL A 58 -0.95 18.54 -2.42
C VAL A 58 0.37 18.00 -2.95
N ALA A 59 1.02 17.10 -2.21
CA ALA A 59 2.27 16.47 -2.65
C ALA A 59 2.10 15.68 -3.97
N LEU A 60 0.98 14.98 -4.15
CA LEU A 60 0.68 14.26 -5.38
C LEU A 60 0.32 15.20 -6.53
N LEU A 61 -0.34 16.33 -6.26
CA LEU A 61 -0.57 17.36 -7.27
C LEU A 61 0.75 17.95 -7.76
N VAL A 62 1.68 18.26 -6.85
CA VAL A 62 3.03 18.74 -7.20
C VAL A 62 3.78 17.68 -8.01
N LEU A 63 3.74 16.41 -7.58
CA LEU A 63 4.39 15.31 -8.30
C LEU A 63 3.82 15.15 -9.72
N ALA A 64 2.50 15.15 -9.88
CA ALA A 64 1.84 15.02 -11.17
C ALA A 64 2.20 16.20 -12.08
N SER A 65 2.09 17.44 -11.58
CA SER A 65 2.45 18.63 -12.33
C SER A 65 3.92 18.62 -12.77
N ALA A 66 4.83 18.32 -11.84
CA ALA A 66 6.27 18.25 -12.15
C ALA A 66 6.58 17.16 -13.17
N SER A 67 5.93 15.99 -13.06
CA SER A 67 6.16 14.87 -13.98
C SER A 67 5.67 15.17 -15.41
N VAL A 68 4.55 15.89 -15.55
CA VAL A 68 4.02 16.32 -16.86
C VAL A 68 4.89 17.42 -17.46
N LEU A 69 5.27 18.43 -16.69
CA LEU A 69 6.10 19.54 -17.15
C LEU A 69 7.51 19.08 -17.56
N ALA A 70 8.10 18.16 -16.78
CA ALA A 70 9.44 17.64 -17.05
C ALA A 70 9.45 16.31 -17.81
N ARG A 71 8.34 15.94 -18.50
CA ARG A 71 8.16 14.63 -19.17
C ARG A 71 9.30 14.23 -20.11
N HIS A 72 9.99 15.18 -20.73
CA HIS A 72 11.13 14.92 -21.62
C HIS A 72 12.41 14.52 -20.89
N ARG A 73 12.48 14.77 -19.57
CA ARG A 73 13.62 14.48 -18.69
C ARG A 73 13.37 13.33 -17.73
N LEU A 74 12.16 12.76 -17.73
CA LEU A 74 11.71 11.73 -16.82
C LEU A 74 11.33 10.45 -17.57
N PRO A 75 11.24 9.30 -16.90
CA PRO A 75 10.73 8.08 -17.51
C PRO A 75 9.32 8.30 -18.10
N SER A 76 9.07 7.79 -19.31
CA SER A 76 7.84 8.03 -20.08
C SER A 76 6.56 7.56 -19.37
N TRP A 77 6.67 6.58 -18.47
CA TRP A 77 5.55 6.05 -17.68
C TRP A 77 5.19 6.92 -16.45
N LEU A 78 6.10 7.78 -15.99
CA LEU A 78 5.92 8.51 -14.73
C LEU A 78 4.77 9.54 -14.77
N PRO A 79 4.56 10.33 -15.83
CA PRO A 79 3.40 11.23 -15.91
C PRO A 79 2.06 10.49 -15.77
N LEU A 80 1.89 9.36 -16.44
CA LEU A 80 0.66 8.57 -16.35
C LEU A 80 0.48 7.99 -14.94
N ALA A 81 1.53 7.44 -14.34
CA ALA A 81 1.47 6.88 -12.99
C ALA A 81 1.17 7.94 -11.92
N SER A 82 1.74 9.15 -12.05
CA SER A 82 1.48 10.26 -11.11
C SER A 82 0.08 10.85 -11.28
N LEU A 83 -0.44 10.93 -12.49
CA LEU A 83 -1.83 11.33 -12.74
C LEU A 83 -2.82 10.28 -12.19
N ALA A 84 -2.52 8.98 -12.35
CA ALA A 84 -3.32 7.91 -11.76
C ALA A 84 -3.32 8.00 -10.22
N ALA A 85 -2.17 8.29 -9.59
CA ALA A 85 -2.09 8.51 -8.16
C ALA A 85 -2.89 9.74 -7.70
N LEU A 86 -2.84 10.83 -8.46
CA LEU A 86 -3.63 12.05 -8.19
C LEU A 86 -5.13 11.78 -8.30
N LEU A 87 -5.57 11.02 -9.32
CA LEU A 87 -6.97 10.60 -9.45
C LEU A 87 -7.40 9.72 -8.27
N LEU A 88 -6.58 8.75 -7.88
CA LEU A 88 -6.87 7.88 -6.74
C LEU A 88 -6.99 8.67 -5.43
N VAL A 89 -6.14 9.67 -5.19
CA VAL A 89 -6.26 10.49 -3.98
C VAL A 89 -7.49 11.40 -4.01
N ALA A 90 -7.91 11.87 -5.19
CA ALA A 90 -9.17 12.61 -5.33
C ALA A 90 -10.38 11.70 -5.01
N VAL A 91 -10.39 10.47 -5.53
CA VAL A 91 -11.40 9.44 -5.18
C VAL A 91 -11.37 9.15 -3.68
N GLN A 92 -10.18 9.06 -3.06
CA GLN A 92 -10.02 8.88 -1.61
C GLN A 92 -10.68 10.01 -0.81
N GLY A 93 -10.47 11.26 -1.22
CA GLY A 93 -11.12 12.42 -0.60
C GLY A 93 -12.64 12.34 -0.68
N GLY A 94 -13.18 11.97 -1.86
CA GLY A 94 -14.62 11.77 -2.06
C GLY A 94 -15.19 10.62 -1.22
N LEU A 95 -14.50 9.47 -1.18
CA LEU A 95 -14.89 8.36 -0.31
C LEU A 95 -14.78 8.73 1.17
N GLY A 96 -13.75 9.50 1.57
CA GLY A 96 -13.61 10.03 2.93
C GLY A 96 -14.80 10.91 3.32
N ALA A 97 -15.23 11.82 2.45
CA ALA A 97 -16.44 12.61 2.65
C ALA A 97 -17.68 11.71 2.83
N LEU A 98 -17.83 10.69 1.99
CA LEU A 98 -18.95 9.75 2.06
C LEU A 98 -18.92 8.89 3.32
N THR A 99 -17.75 8.55 3.87
CA THR A 99 -17.69 7.82 5.15
C THR A 99 -18.28 8.64 6.30
N VAL A 100 -18.06 9.95 6.32
CA VAL A 100 -18.62 10.85 7.33
C VAL A 100 -20.12 11.07 7.06
N THR A 101 -20.48 11.54 5.87
CA THR A 101 -21.86 11.92 5.54
C THR A 101 -22.84 10.73 5.48
N ARG A 102 -22.34 9.51 5.33
CA ARG A 102 -23.12 8.25 5.35
C ARG A 102 -22.87 7.43 6.62
N LEU A 103 -22.47 8.11 7.71
CA LEU A 103 -22.36 7.53 9.06
C LEU A 103 -21.60 6.20 9.10
N LEU A 104 -20.43 6.15 8.46
CA LEU A 104 -19.53 5.00 8.40
C LEU A 104 -20.16 3.74 7.78
N ALA A 105 -21.02 3.90 6.77
CA ALA A 105 -21.58 2.76 6.04
C ALA A 105 -20.48 1.77 5.62
N ALA A 106 -20.57 0.51 6.04
CA ALA A 106 -19.51 -0.48 5.91
C ALA A 106 -18.98 -0.68 4.48
N PRO A 107 -19.79 -0.66 3.40
CA PRO A 107 -19.28 -0.72 2.04
C PRO A 107 -18.40 0.48 1.68
N LEU A 108 -18.73 1.69 2.15
CA LEU A 108 -17.96 2.91 1.87
C LEU A 108 -16.62 2.88 2.61
N VAL A 109 -16.59 2.45 3.87
CA VAL A 109 -15.36 2.28 4.65
C VAL A 109 -14.45 1.25 4.00
N THR A 110 -15.01 0.13 3.51
CA THR A 110 -14.23 -0.91 2.82
C THR A 110 -13.72 -0.43 1.46
N ALA A 111 -14.52 0.34 0.70
CA ALA A 111 -14.09 0.95 -0.57
C ALA A 111 -12.98 2.00 -0.35
N HIS A 112 -13.09 2.81 0.71
CA HIS A 112 -12.06 3.76 1.12
C HIS A 112 -10.74 3.05 1.45
N LEU A 113 -10.78 1.93 2.19
CA LEU A 113 -9.61 1.10 2.45
C LEU A 113 -9.03 0.50 1.16
N ALA A 114 -9.88 -0.03 0.26
CA ALA A 114 -9.43 -0.64 -1.00
C ALA A 114 -8.66 0.36 -1.88
N THR A 115 -9.20 1.57 -2.05
CA THR A 115 -8.54 2.61 -2.83
C THR A 115 -7.29 3.15 -2.14
N ALA A 116 -7.24 3.23 -0.79
CA ALA A 116 -6.04 3.57 -0.04
C ALA A 116 -4.91 2.55 -0.25
N LEU A 117 -5.22 1.26 -0.15
CA LEU A 117 -4.23 0.19 -0.38
C LEU A 117 -3.76 0.16 -1.85
N THR A 118 -4.64 0.45 -2.80
CA THR A 118 -4.27 0.59 -4.22
C THR A 118 -3.27 1.74 -4.41
N LEU A 119 -3.49 2.87 -3.74
CA LEU A 119 -2.57 4.01 -3.76
C LEU A 119 -1.22 3.64 -3.12
N VAL A 120 -1.22 2.87 -2.01
CA VAL A 120 0.00 2.34 -1.39
C VAL A 120 0.77 1.45 -2.36
N VAL A 121 0.12 0.51 -3.05
CA VAL A 121 0.75 -0.35 -4.06
C VAL A 121 1.36 0.49 -5.18
N LEU A 122 0.57 1.40 -5.76
CA LEU A 122 1.00 2.24 -6.88
C LEU A 122 2.22 3.08 -6.52
N LEU A 123 2.15 3.82 -5.42
CA LEU A 123 3.24 4.72 -5.02
C LEU A 123 4.48 3.96 -4.53
N SER A 124 4.32 2.78 -3.91
CA SER A 124 5.44 1.92 -3.56
C SER A 124 6.14 1.38 -4.81
N ALA A 125 5.36 0.97 -5.81
CA ALA A 125 5.87 0.52 -7.10
C ALA A 125 6.59 1.65 -7.84
N VAL A 126 5.98 2.83 -7.94
CA VAL A 126 6.58 4.03 -8.55
C VAL A 126 7.89 4.42 -7.87
N HIS A 127 7.87 4.48 -6.53
CA HIS A 127 9.07 4.83 -5.76
C HIS A 127 10.23 3.87 -6.04
N GLN A 128 9.97 2.56 -5.97
CA GLN A 128 11.01 1.56 -6.19
C GLN A 128 11.45 1.50 -7.67
N ALA A 129 10.53 1.71 -8.61
CA ALA A 129 10.85 1.81 -10.03
C ALA A 129 11.78 2.99 -10.32
N LEU A 130 11.55 4.15 -9.70
CA LEU A 130 12.42 5.32 -9.82
C LEU A 130 13.82 5.08 -9.24
N LEU A 131 13.93 4.36 -8.11
CA LEU A 131 15.24 4.02 -7.52
C LEU A 131 16.05 3.05 -8.38
N THR A 132 15.39 2.30 -9.28
CA THR A 132 16.02 1.31 -10.15
C THR A 132 16.20 1.79 -11.58
N ALA A 133 15.45 2.81 -12.01
CA ALA A 133 15.58 3.38 -13.34
C ALA A 133 16.96 4.04 -13.52
N PRO A 134 17.68 3.78 -14.61
CA PRO A 134 18.92 4.48 -14.90
C PRO A 134 18.64 5.98 -15.11
N PRO A 135 19.55 6.89 -14.69
CA PRO A 135 19.39 8.31 -14.90
C PRO A 135 19.15 8.64 -16.37
N VAL A 136 18.21 9.54 -16.63
CA VAL A 136 17.92 10.02 -17.98
C VAL A 136 19.18 10.72 -18.53
N GLY A 137 19.70 10.28 -19.68
CA GLY A 137 20.98 10.76 -20.23
C GLY A 137 22.16 9.78 -20.05
N TRP A 138 22.07 8.78 -19.19
CA TRP A 138 23.09 7.72 -19.05
C TRP A 138 23.18 6.83 -20.29
N ARG A 139 22.05 6.66 -21.01
CA ARG A 139 21.98 5.83 -22.23
C ARG A 139 22.94 6.27 -23.35
N THR A 140 23.24 7.57 -23.45
CA THR A 140 24.11 8.11 -24.50
C THR A 140 25.61 8.00 -24.16
N ARG A 141 26.00 7.96 -22.90
CA ARG A 141 27.43 7.87 -22.49
C ARG A 141 27.94 6.44 -22.35
N GLN A 142 27.11 5.49 -21.93
CA GLN A 142 27.53 4.09 -21.74
C GLN A 142 27.50 3.24 -23.02
N ALA A 143 26.72 3.65 -24.04
CA ALA A 143 26.74 2.97 -25.35
C ALA A 143 28.11 3.00 -26.03
N LEU A 144 29.05 3.85 -25.56
CA LEU A 144 30.39 4.02 -26.13
C LEU A 144 31.50 3.34 -25.35
N ALA A 145 31.24 2.76 -24.17
CA ALA A 145 32.34 2.44 -23.26
C ALA A 145 32.61 0.95 -22.97
N THR A 146 31.67 0.01 -23.06
CA THR A 146 31.91 -1.42 -22.75
C THR A 146 30.89 -2.36 -23.36
N ALA A 147 31.36 -3.52 -23.86
CA ALA A 147 30.44 -4.62 -24.21
C ALA A 147 29.63 -5.06 -22.99
N PRO A 148 28.31 -5.13 -23.11
CA PRO A 148 27.45 -5.38 -21.95
C PRO A 148 27.47 -6.84 -21.55
N VAL A 149 27.67 -7.11 -20.26
CA VAL A 149 27.34 -8.41 -19.68
C VAL A 149 25.83 -8.61 -19.83
N PRO A 150 25.38 -9.72 -20.46
CA PRO A 150 23.94 -9.99 -20.58
C PRO A 150 23.33 -10.13 -19.19
N VAL A 151 22.54 -9.14 -18.80
CA VAL A 151 21.77 -9.19 -17.55
C VAL A 151 20.60 -10.13 -17.83
N SER A 152 20.60 -11.30 -17.18
CA SER A 152 19.49 -12.24 -17.33
C SER A 152 18.17 -11.61 -16.92
N ALA A 153 17.17 -11.70 -17.79
CA ALA A 153 15.83 -11.18 -17.55
C ALA A 153 15.19 -11.83 -16.31
N THR A 154 14.27 -11.11 -15.67
CA THR A 154 13.46 -11.69 -14.61
C THR A 154 12.67 -12.87 -15.18
N PRO A 155 12.67 -14.07 -14.56
CA PRO A 155 11.93 -15.21 -15.05
C PRO A 155 10.43 -14.92 -15.19
N LEU A 156 9.79 -15.44 -16.24
CA LEU A 156 8.38 -15.17 -16.54
C LEU A 156 7.41 -15.59 -15.41
N TRP A 157 7.79 -16.59 -14.63
CA TRP A 157 6.97 -17.09 -13.51
C TRP A 157 6.99 -16.19 -12.28
N TRP A 158 7.99 -15.30 -12.12
CA TRP A 158 8.14 -14.45 -10.93
C TRP A 158 7.02 -13.43 -10.80
N LEU A 159 6.72 -12.72 -11.88
CA LEU A 159 5.70 -11.67 -11.85
C LEU A 159 4.29 -12.20 -11.55
N PRO A 160 3.79 -13.27 -12.18
CA PRO A 160 2.53 -13.90 -11.81
C PRO A 160 2.48 -14.36 -10.35
N LEU A 161 3.55 -14.95 -9.83
CA LEU A 161 3.63 -15.41 -8.44
C LEU A 161 3.54 -14.22 -7.47
N LEU A 162 4.27 -13.14 -7.74
CA LEU A 162 4.25 -11.91 -6.94
C LEU A 162 2.88 -11.24 -6.99
N LEU A 163 2.25 -11.14 -8.17
CA LEU A 163 0.91 -10.60 -8.34
C LEU A 163 -0.14 -11.42 -7.58
N LEU A 164 -0.04 -12.73 -7.61
CA LEU A 164 -0.95 -13.60 -6.87
C LEU A 164 -0.79 -13.39 -5.35
N ALA A 165 0.45 -13.30 -4.85
CA ALA A 165 0.72 -13.00 -3.44
C ALA A 165 0.16 -11.65 -3.03
N LEU A 166 0.41 -10.60 -3.82
CA LEU A 166 -0.12 -9.26 -3.59
C LEU A 166 -1.65 -9.25 -3.59
N THR A 167 -2.29 -9.92 -4.55
CA THR A 167 -3.76 -10.00 -4.66
C THR A 167 -4.37 -10.70 -3.44
N LEU A 168 -3.81 -11.83 -3.00
CA LEU A 168 -4.33 -12.53 -1.82
C LEU A 168 -4.13 -11.70 -0.54
N VAL A 169 -3.00 -11.04 -0.38
CA VAL A 169 -2.78 -10.12 0.77
C VAL A 169 -3.75 -8.95 0.70
N PHE A 170 -3.99 -8.37 -0.48
CA PHE A 170 -4.94 -7.30 -0.68
C PHE A 170 -6.37 -7.73 -0.31
N VAL A 171 -6.83 -8.86 -0.82
CA VAL A 171 -8.14 -9.44 -0.47
C VAL A 171 -8.24 -9.71 1.03
N GLN A 172 -7.18 -10.23 1.64
CA GLN A 172 -7.11 -10.46 3.08
C GLN A 172 -7.28 -9.16 3.88
N CYS A 173 -6.67 -8.06 3.44
CA CYS A 173 -6.85 -6.74 4.05
C CYS A 173 -8.31 -6.26 3.93
N LEU A 174 -8.95 -6.46 2.77
CA LEU A 174 -10.36 -6.07 2.57
C LEU A 174 -11.31 -6.89 3.44
N LEU A 175 -11.06 -8.19 3.61
CA LEU A 175 -11.84 -9.04 4.53
C LEU A 175 -11.68 -8.57 5.98
N GLY A 176 -10.46 -8.15 6.37
CA GLY A 176 -10.19 -7.55 7.68
C GLY A 176 -10.91 -6.21 7.84
N GLY A 177 -10.89 -5.36 6.81
CA GLY A 177 -11.63 -4.09 6.78
C GLY A 177 -13.14 -4.28 6.89
N SER A 178 -13.70 -5.26 6.17
CA SER A 178 -15.13 -5.62 6.25
C SER A 178 -15.49 -6.17 7.65
N LEU A 179 -14.64 -7.02 8.22
CA LEU A 179 -14.80 -7.53 9.58
C LEU A 179 -14.84 -6.39 10.61
N ALA A 180 -13.94 -5.41 10.47
CA ALA A 180 -13.88 -4.25 11.35
C ALA A 180 -15.05 -3.29 11.13
N SER A 181 -15.39 -2.93 9.88
CA SER A 181 -16.42 -1.94 9.55
C SER A 181 -17.84 -2.39 9.88
N THR A 182 -18.08 -3.70 9.93
CA THR A 182 -19.37 -4.29 10.33
C THR A 182 -19.45 -4.63 11.82
N TRP A 183 -18.41 -4.37 12.61
CA TRP A 183 -18.30 -4.78 14.03
C TRP A 183 -18.49 -6.28 14.26
N SER A 184 -18.29 -7.08 13.18
CA SER A 184 -18.58 -8.52 13.21
C SER A 184 -17.63 -9.30 14.14
N ALA A 185 -16.39 -8.83 14.33
CA ALA A 185 -15.46 -9.46 15.24
C ALA A 185 -15.97 -9.38 16.70
N GLU A 186 -16.40 -8.19 17.13
CA GLU A 186 -16.92 -7.95 18.46
C GLU A 186 -18.22 -8.74 18.68
N ARG A 187 -19.18 -8.64 17.76
CA ARG A 187 -20.45 -9.38 17.84
C ARG A 187 -20.25 -10.89 17.85
N CYS A 188 -19.29 -11.41 17.09
CA CYS A 188 -18.95 -12.83 17.10
C CYS A 188 -18.39 -13.28 18.45
N LEU A 189 -17.54 -12.48 19.09
CA LEU A 189 -16.92 -12.81 20.37
C LEU A 189 -17.91 -12.68 21.54
N THR A 190 -18.87 -11.73 21.48
CA THR A 190 -19.79 -11.44 22.56
C THR A 190 -21.14 -12.17 22.44
N ALA A 191 -21.70 -12.25 21.24
CA ALA A 191 -23.03 -12.77 20.97
C ALA A 191 -23.09 -13.99 20.02
N GLY A 192 -21.92 -14.43 19.48
CA GLY A 192 -21.89 -15.52 18.49
C GLY A 192 -22.43 -15.12 17.10
N GLU A 193 -22.69 -13.84 16.87
CA GLU A 193 -23.29 -13.34 15.63
C GLU A 193 -22.22 -12.79 14.65
N GLY A 194 -22.46 -12.86 13.35
CA GLY A 194 -21.57 -12.30 12.33
C GLY A 194 -20.24 -13.07 12.17
N CYS A 195 -20.11 -14.26 12.73
CA CYS A 195 -18.88 -15.05 12.73
C CYS A 195 -18.42 -15.46 11.33
N GLN A 196 -19.28 -15.41 10.30
CA GLN A 196 -18.90 -15.71 8.92
C GLN A 196 -17.80 -14.78 8.40
N TRP A 197 -17.77 -13.51 8.80
CA TRP A 197 -16.70 -12.57 8.40
C TRP A 197 -15.36 -12.93 9.03
N LEU A 198 -15.37 -13.29 10.32
CA LEU A 198 -14.17 -13.76 11.02
C LEU A 198 -13.68 -15.09 10.43
N TRP A 199 -14.60 -16.00 10.10
CA TRP A 199 -14.25 -17.27 9.44
C TRP A 199 -13.62 -17.04 8.07
N ARG A 200 -14.21 -16.21 7.21
CA ARG A 200 -13.67 -15.84 5.88
C ARG A 200 -12.28 -15.21 6.00
N HIS A 201 -12.10 -14.28 6.94
CA HIS A 201 -10.81 -13.64 7.18
C HIS A 201 -9.75 -14.67 7.60
N ARG A 202 -10.06 -15.60 8.48
CA ARG A 202 -9.15 -16.68 8.89
C ARG A 202 -8.88 -17.69 7.76
N LEU A 203 -9.86 -17.99 6.92
CA LEU A 203 -9.73 -18.92 5.82
C LEU A 203 -8.74 -18.38 4.77
N VAL A 204 -8.89 -17.13 4.34
CA VAL A 204 -8.03 -16.50 3.33
C VAL A 204 -6.65 -16.14 3.90
N ALA A 205 -6.52 -15.91 5.21
CA ALA A 205 -5.23 -15.64 5.85
C ALA A 205 -4.20 -16.77 5.61
N ARG A 206 -4.65 -18.03 5.59
CA ARG A 206 -3.76 -19.19 5.39
C ARG A 206 -3.10 -19.19 4.01
N PRO A 207 -3.84 -19.20 2.88
CA PRO A 207 -3.23 -19.17 1.55
C PRO A 207 -2.47 -17.87 1.30
N ALA A 208 -2.91 -16.71 1.81
CA ALA A 208 -2.17 -15.47 1.69
C ALA A 208 -0.81 -15.53 2.38
N ALA A 209 -0.75 -16.04 3.62
CA ALA A 209 0.50 -16.21 4.36
C ALA A 209 1.42 -17.24 3.66
N LEU A 210 0.89 -18.40 3.28
CA LEU A 210 1.67 -19.45 2.58
C LEU A 210 2.29 -18.91 1.28
N LEU A 211 1.53 -18.15 0.50
CA LEU A 211 2.03 -17.63 -0.77
C LEU A 211 3.13 -16.59 -0.58
N VAL A 212 3.04 -15.74 0.45
CA VAL A 212 4.13 -14.83 0.81
C VAL A 212 5.37 -15.62 1.26
N LEU A 213 5.21 -16.69 2.04
CA LEU A 213 6.32 -17.54 2.45
C LEU A 213 6.99 -18.25 1.25
N VAL A 214 6.21 -18.66 0.24
CA VAL A 214 6.73 -19.24 -1.01
C VAL A 214 7.61 -18.26 -1.79
N LEU A 215 7.37 -16.94 -1.67
CA LEU A 215 8.26 -15.95 -2.30
C LEU A 215 9.71 -16.05 -1.79
N VAL A 216 9.94 -16.55 -0.57
CA VAL A 216 11.30 -16.68 -0.01
C VAL A 216 12.14 -17.65 -0.86
N PRO A 217 11.86 -18.96 -0.93
CA PRO A 217 12.63 -19.89 -1.75
C PRO A 217 12.59 -19.49 -3.24
N ALA A 218 11.43 -19.01 -3.75
CA ALA A 218 11.31 -18.56 -5.12
C ALA A 218 12.28 -17.41 -5.44
N SER A 219 12.49 -16.47 -4.53
CA SER A 219 13.40 -15.35 -4.74
C SER A 219 14.89 -15.79 -4.86
N TRP A 220 15.27 -16.94 -4.29
CA TRP A 220 16.62 -17.48 -4.42
C TRP A 220 16.89 -18.09 -5.79
N ALA A 221 15.83 -18.48 -6.51
CA ALA A 221 15.92 -18.91 -7.91
C ALA A 221 16.09 -17.73 -8.89
N LEU A 222 15.96 -16.48 -8.41
CA LEU A 222 16.20 -15.30 -9.22
C LEU A 222 17.71 -15.08 -9.44
N PRO A 223 18.12 -14.43 -10.55
CA PRO A 223 19.51 -14.06 -10.82
C PRO A 223 20.13 -13.27 -9.68
N ALA A 224 21.46 -13.41 -9.49
CA ALA A 224 22.18 -12.82 -8.36
C ALA A 224 22.06 -11.28 -8.27
N HIS A 225 21.93 -10.59 -9.40
CA HIS A 225 21.73 -9.14 -9.42
C HIS A 225 20.37 -8.69 -8.85
N GLN A 226 19.41 -9.61 -8.69
CA GLN A 226 18.11 -9.37 -8.09
C GLN A 226 18.08 -9.65 -6.57
N ARG A 227 19.23 -9.58 -5.88
CA ARG A 227 19.35 -9.79 -4.43
C ARG A 227 18.37 -8.98 -3.59
N TRP A 228 17.92 -7.81 -4.07
CA TRP A 228 16.92 -7.00 -3.39
C TRP A 228 15.60 -7.76 -3.23
N GLN A 229 15.15 -8.54 -4.24
CA GLN A 229 13.93 -9.35 -4.15
C GLN A 229 14.04 -10.41 -3.05
N ARG A 230 15.23 -10.94 -2.78
CA ARG A 230 15.47 -11.90 -1.68
C ARG A 230 15.24 -11.24 -0.32
N TRP A 231 15.83 -10.05 -0.13
CA TRP A 231 15.62 -9.29 1.11
C TRP A 231 14.17 -8.82 1.28
N ALA A 232 13.53 -8.41 0.19
CA ALA A 232 12.12 -8.06 0.21
C ALA A 232 11.22 -9.25 0.56
N ALA A 233 11.49 -10.43 0.01
CA ALA A 233 10.76 -11.66 0.34
C ALA A 233 10.95 -12.08 1.81
N LEU A 234 12.18 -11.99 2.34
CA LEU A 234 12.45 -12.23 3.76
C LEU A 234 11.73 -11.21 4.66
N GLY A 235 11.79 -9.92 4.31
CA GLY A 235 11.05 -8.87 5.01
C GLY A 235 9.53 -9.11 4.99
N ALA A 236 8.98 -9.53 3.85
CA ALA A 236 7.56 -9.87 3.72
C ALA A 236 7.19 -11.09 4.59
N ALA A 237 8.04 -12.11 4.65
CA ALA A 237 7.83 -13.27 5.53
C ALA A 237 7.83 -12.88 7.01
N LEU A 238 8.74 -12.00 7.44
CA LEU A 238 8.75 -11.46 8.82
C LEU A 238 7.49 -10.65 9.12
N LEU A 239 7.05 -9.80 8.18
CA LEU A 239 5.80 -9.04 8.33
C LEU A 239 4.59 -9.97 8.43
N VAL A 240 4.54 -11.05 7.64
CA VAL A 240 3.46 -12.06 7.73
C VAL A 240 3.48 -12.77 9.08
N ALA A 241 4.65 -13.14 9.60
CA ALA A 241 4.76 -13.73 10.93
C ALA A 241 4.23 -12.77 12.01
N GLY A 242 4.66 -11.50 11.97
CA GLY A 242 4.13 -10.46 12.85
C GLY A 242 2.62 -10.26 12.70
N GLN A 243 2.11 -10.30 11.47
CA GLN A 243 0.69 -10.17 11.16
C GLN A 243 -0.16 -11.27 11.79
N VAL A 244 0.31 -12.54 11.72
CA VAL A 244 -0.36 -13.66 12.34
C VAL A 244 -0.34 -13.53 13.87
N VAL A 245 0.80 -13.20 14.44
CA VAL A 245 0.93 -13.00 15.91
C VAL A 245 -0.01 -11.89 16.38
N LEU A 246 0.03 -10.72 15.75
CA LEU A 246 -0.82 -9.58 16.10
C LEU A 246 -2.30 -9.89 15.93
N GLY A 247 -2.69 -10.56 14.84
CA GLY A 247 -4.09 -10.95 14.59
C GLY A 247 -4.62 -11.94 15.65
N VAL A 248 -3.82 -12.94 16.02
CA VAL A 248 -4.18 -13.87 17.12
C VAL A 248 -4.26 -13.14 18.45
N THR A 249 -3.30 -12.25 18.75
CA THR A 249 -3.27 -11.47 19.99
C THR A 249 -4.46 -10.53 20.08
N THR A 250 -4.83 -9.83 18.99
CA THR A 250 -6.03 -8.97 18.93
C THR A 250 -7.29 -9.72 19.35
N LEU A 251 -7.48 -10.94 18.83
CA LEU A 251 -8.65 -11.76 19.17
C LEU A 251 -8.58 -12.32 20.61
N ARG A 252 -7.40 -12.77 21.05
CA ARG A 252 -7.22 -13.29 22.43
C ARG A 252 -7.44 -12.22 23.49
N LEU A 253 -7.11 -10.97 23.18
CA LEU A 253 -7.35 -9.83 24.05
C LEU A 253 -8.78 -9.24 23.88
N GLY A 254 -9.68 -9.91 23.17
CA GLY A 254 -11.07 -9.46 23.02
C GLY A 254 -11.24 -8.09 22.36
N LEU A 255 -10.28 -7.66 21.53
CA LEU A 255 -10.26 -6.35 20.85
C LEU A 255 -10.13 -5.13 21.79
N ILE A 256 -9.90 -5.32 23.09
CA ILE A 256 -9.90 -4.23 24.09
C ILE A 256 -8.58 -3.45 24.15
N VAL A 257 -7.53 -3.89 23.44
CA VAL A 257 -6.23 -3.21 23.40
C VAL A 257 -6.02 -2.56 22.02
N PRO A 258 -6.38 -1.26 21.85
CA PRO A 258 -6.31 -0.57 20.56
C PRO A 258 -4.93 -0.61 19.90
N ALA A 259 -3.87 -0.49 20.69
CA ALA A 259 -2.49 -0.49 20.18
C ALA A 259 -2.14 -1.77 19.40
N VAL A 260 -2.63 -2.94 19.84
CA VAL A 260 -2.39 -4.23 19.16
C VAL A 260 -3.13 -4.27 17.82
N THR A 261 -4.38 -3.80 17.77
CA THR A 261 -5.18 -3.75 16.55
C THR A 261 -4.60 -2.74 15.56
N ILE A 262 -4.15 -1.57 16.02
CA ILE A 262 -3.48 -0.56 15.19
C ILE A 262 -2.15 -1.12 14.65
N ALA A 263 -1.35 -1.80 15.48
CA ALA A 263 -0.12 -2.45 15.03
C ALA A 263 -0.39 -3.53 13.96
N HIS A 264 -1.46 -4.31 14.11
CA HIS A 264 -1.90 -5.28 13.10
C HIS A 264 -2.21 -4.61 11.77
N GLN A 265 -2.92 -3.49 11.76
CA GLN A 265 -3.22 -2.71 10.54
C GLN A 265 -1.96 -2.08 9.94
N MET A 266 -1.04 -1.56 10.77
CA MET A 266 0.22 -1.00 10.31
C MET A 266 1.08 -2.06 9.60
N VAL A 267 1.23 -3.24 10.18
CA VAL A 267 2.00 -4.34 9.58
C VAL A 267 1.38 -4.79 8.25
N ALA A 268 0.03 -4.80 8.15
CA ALA A 268 -0.66 -5.07 6.88
C ALA A 268 -0.32 -4.04 5.81
N ALA A 269 -0.36 -2.74 6.14
CA ALA A 269 -0.02 -1.67 5.21
C ALA A 269 1.46 -1.73 4.76
N LEU A 270 2.38 -2.05 5.67
CA LEU A 270 3.80 -2.25 5.37
C LEU A 270 4.02 -3.45 4.44
N LEU A 271 3.29 -4.56 4.66
CA LEU A 271 3.37 -5.74 3.81
C LEU A 271 2.90 -5.42 2.38
N VAL A 272 1.76 -4.71 2.24
CA VAL A 272 1.24 -4.26 0.94
C VAL A 272 2.25 -3.31 0.26
N ALA A 273 2.85 -2.38 1.01
CA ALA A 273 3.85 -1.47 0.48
C ALA A 273 5.11 -2.22 -0.01
N LEU A 274 5.59 -3.21 0.73
CA LEU A 274 6.76 -4.00 0.36
C LEU A 274 6.52 -4.86 -0.88
N LEU A 275 5.34 -5.49 -0.98
CA LEU A 275 4.96 -6.25 -2.17
C LEU A 275 4.77 -5.34 -3.39
N GLY A 276 4.18 -4.15 -3.20
CA GLY A 276 4.10 -3.11 -4.23
C GLY A 276 5.47 -2.62 -4.70
N ALA A 277 6.43 -2.43 -3.78
CA ALA A 277 7.80 -2.10 -4.12
C ALA A 277 8.48 -3.22 -4.92
N SER A 278 8.27 -4.49 -4.53
CA SER A 278 8.75 -5.66 -5.26
C SER A 278 8.19 -5.71 -6.69
N LEU A 279 6.91 -5.38 -6.85
CA LEU A 279 6.27 -5.26 -8.16
C LEU A 279 6.92 -4.18 -9.00
N GLY A 280 7.08 -2.96 -8.47
CA GLY A 280 7.70 -1.85 -9.19
C GLY A 280 9.11 -2.16 -9.68
N ARG A 281 9.91 -2.82 -8.82
CA ARG A 281 11.26 -3.26 -9.20
C ARG A 281 11.25 -4.34 -10.28
N SER A 282 10.28 -5.25 -10.27
CA SER A 282 10.15 -6.31 -11.28
C SER A 282 9.73 -5.79 -12.65
N LEU A 283 8.98 -4.68 -12.68
CA LEU A 283 8.51 -4.06 -13.93
C LEU A 283 9.58 -3.23 -14.63
N VAL A 284 10.54 -2.65 -13.89
CA VAL A 284 11.67 -1.91 -14.47
C VAL A 284 12.82 -2.88 -14.71
N GLN A 285 12.83 -3.53 -15.87
CA GLN A 285 13.98 -4.31 -16.30
C GLN A 285 15.17 -3.39 -16.59
N PRO A 286 16.42 -3.75 -16.20
CA PRO A 286 17.58 -3.11 -16.77
C PRO A 286 17.50 -3.31 -18.29
N SER A 287 17.51 -2.23 -19.05
CA SER A 287 17.53 -2.29 -20.52
C SER A 287 18.67 -3.17 -20.96
N SER A 288 18.38 -4.29 -21.65
CA SER A 288 19.41 -5.02 -22.40
C SER A 288 20.16 -4.03 -23.28
N PRO A 289 21.51 -4.08 -23.29
CA PRO A 289 22.26 -3.29 -24.24
C PRO A 289 21.80 -3.67 -25.65
N ALA A 290 21.64 -2.66 -26.50
CA ALA A 290 21.37 -2.89 -27.91
C ALA A 290 22.41 -3.87 -28.48
N THR A 291 21.97 -4.94 -29.12
CA THR A 291 22.83 -5.80 -29.93
C THR A 291 23.65 -4.93 -30.87
N PRO A 292 24.99 -5.06 -30.92
CA PRO A 292 25.78 -4.35 -31.92
C PRO A 292 25.21 -4.71 -33.30
N VAL A 293 24.86 -3.69 -34.09
CA VAL A 293 24.57 -3.89 -35.51
C VAL A 293 25.88 -4.42 -36.13
N PRO A 294 25.87 -5.59 -36.81
CA PRO A 294 27.06 -6.06 -37.50
C PRO A 294 27.49 -4.97 -38.49
N SER A 295 28.69 -4.46 -38.35
CA SER A 295 29.31 -3.64 -39.34
C SER A 295 29.57 -4.56 -40.58
N HIS A 296 28.68 -4.47 -41.56
CA HIS A 296 29.02 -5.02 -42.88
C HIS A 296 30.21 -4.22 -43.42
N GLY A 297 31.40 -4.88 -43.39
CA GLY A 297 32.57 -4.43 -44.11
C GLY A 297 32.46 -4.67 -45.61
#